data_c4f53332ab1f21aa8082b37e6062532d
#
_entry.id   c4f53332ab1f21aa8082b37e6062532d
#
_cell.length_a   1.000
_cell.length_b   1.000
_cell.length_c   1.000
_cell.angle_alpha   90.00
_cell.angle_beta   90.00
_cell.angle_gamma   90.00
#
_symmetry.space_group_name_H-M   'P 1'
#
loop_
_entity.id
_entity.type
_entity.pdbx_description
1 polymer ?
#
loop_
_entity_poly.entity_id
_entity_poly.type
_entity_poly.pdbx_seq_one_letter_code
_entity_poly.pdbx_strand_id
1 'polypeptide(L)'
;MSLAALYQAFPMLPGRRAQAWRHQPPYLRPRHFHREPELNLVLRGTALLAVGDGIFHAAAGDCLFFAPGQDHQLLEPSPDLELFAIALSPELASHSLACAMRRIDEPELTETATRLRAINELQDAAAVERALVPLFEAQASPRLRHSTRVSLELLLLEPSVSGALLASHARTSQSELSRHFRRDLGVRFVELRARLRLMAFIAEVDAGRSLTQAAIGADFGSYAQCHRVFRRALGCSPQQYFEQRRREIDAAVAAR
;
A
#
# COMPACT_ATOMS: atom_id res chain seq x y z
N MET A 1 -20.21 -1.19 -10.29
CA MET A 1 -19.01 -0.32 -10.27
C MET A 1 -17.86 -1.13 -10.84
N SER A 2 -17.22 -0.63 -11.89
CA SER A 2 -16.04 -1.29 -12.47
C SER A 2 -14.89 -1.15 -11.48
N LEU A 3 -14.37 -2.27 -10.98
CA LEU A 3 -13.17 -2.34 -10.14
C LEU A 3 -11.88 -2.27 -10.99
N ALA A 4 -11.97 -1.72 -12.19
CA ALA A 4 -10.84 -1.57 -13.09
C ALA A 4 -9.74 -0.75 -12.41
N ALA A 5 -8.55 -1.28 -12.41
CA ALA A 5 -7.31 -0.67 -11.93
C ALA A 5 -7.19 -0.45 -10.41
N LEU A 6 -7.39 -1.51 -9.62
CA LEU A 6 -7.07 -1.48 -8.19
C LEU A 6 -5.55 -1.43 -7.91
N TYR A 7 -4.71 -1.99 -8.78
CA TYR A 7 -3.26 -1.89 -8.61
C TYR A 7 -2.71 -0.63 -9.26
N GLN A 8 -2.01 0.17 -8.48
CA GLN A 8 -1.25 1.32 -8.95
C GLN A 8 0.18 1.22 -8.44
N ALA A 9 1.15 1.21 -9.36
CA ALA A 9 2.54 1.35 -8.94
C ALA A 9 2.70 2.70 -8.23
N PHE A 10 3.35 2.69 -7.08
CA PHE A 10 3.58 3.92 -6.32
C PHE A 10 4.57 4.81 -7.11
N PRO A 11 4.30 6.11 -7.28
CA PRO A 11 5.12 6.98 -8.13
C PRO A 11 6.39 7.45 -7.41
N MET A 12 7.17 6.52 -6.86
CA MET A 12 8.46 6.85 -6.28
C MET A 12 9.43 7.35 -7.35
N LEU A 13 10.18 8.40 -7.04
CA LEU A 13 11.26 8.86 -7.90
C LEU A 13 12.37 7.81 -7.99
N PRO A 14 13.05 7.69 -9.14
CA PRO A 14 14.16 6.76 -9.31
C PRO A 14 15.20 6.90 -8.19
N GLY A 15 15.64 5.78 -7.63
CA GLY A 15 16.62 5.74 -6.54
C GLY A 15 16.08 6.12 -5.15
N ARG A 16 14.81 6.46 -5.02
CA ARG A 16 14.17 6.75 -3.73
C ARG A 16 13.58 5.48 -3.13
N ARG A 17 13.83 5.25 -1.84
CA ARG A 17 13.20 4.20 -1.05
C ARG A 17 12.23 4.74 0.01
N ALA A 18 12.20 6.07 0.16
CA ALA A 18 11.26 6.81 1.00
C ALA A 18 10.86 8.08 0.28
N GLN A 19 9.59 8.44 0.35
CA GLN A 19 9.10 9.67 -0.27
C GLN A 19 7.83 10.17 0.42
N ALA A 20 7.65 11.49 0.42
CA ALA A 20 6.44 12.15 0.85
C ALA A 20 5.85 12.99 -0.29
N TRP A 21 4.53 13.00 -0.38
CA TRP A 21 3.79 13.85 -1.32
C TRP A 21 2.79 14.67 -0.55
N ARG A 22 2.71 15.94 -0.91
CA ARG A 22 1.61 16.79 -0.50
C ARG A 22 0.44 16.59 -1.45
N HIS A 23 -0.72 16.22 -0.92
CA HIS A 23 -1.93 16.16 -1.74
C HIS A 23 -2.28 17.56 -2.28
N GLN A 24 -2.57 17.62 -3.57
CA GLN A 24 -2.98 18.86 -4.25
C GLN A 24 -4.39 18.67 -4.84
N PRO A 25 -5.40 19.37 -4.34
CA PRO A 25 -6.72 19.38 -4.96
C PRO A 25 -6.65 19.96 -6.40
N PRO A 26 -7.51 19.53 -7.32
CA PRO A 26 -8.68 18.66 -7.13
C PRO A 26 -8.39 17.17 -7.41
N TYR A 27 -7.12 16.73 -7.44
CA TYR A 27 -6.78 15.38 -7.86
C TYR A 27 -7.23 14.32 -6.84
N LEU A 28 -8.19 13.47 -7.24
CA LEU A 28 -8.61 12.29 -6.50
C LEU A 28 -8.17 11.03 -7.22
N ARG A 29 -7.39 10.21 -6.55
CA ARG A 29 -7.05 8.89 -7.08
C ARG A 29 -8.25 7.95 -6.94
N PRO A 30 -8.50 7.09 -7.94
CA PRO A 30 -9.45 6.00 -7.78
C PRO A 30 -8.98 5.04 -6.68
N ARG A 31 -9.88 4.19 -6.21
CA ARG A 31 -9.55 3.13 -5.24
C ARG A 31 -8.43 2.26 -5.78
N HIS A 32 -7.36 2.08 -4.99
CA HIS A 32 -6.14 1.40 -5.41
C HIS A 32 -5.43 0.73 -4.25
N PHE A 33 -4.47 -0.14 -4.59
CA PHE A 33 -3.50 -0.72 -3.66
C PHE A 33 -2.11 -0.79 -4.32
N HIS A 34 -1.07 -0.85 -3.51
CA HIS A 34 0.34 -0.93 -3.94
C HIS A 34 1.20 -1.73 -2.96
N ARG A 35 2.48 -1.92 -3.29
CA ARG A 35 3.45 -2.69 -2.48
C ARG A 35 3.93 -1.92 -1.25
N GLU A 36 4.07 -0.63 -1.42
CA GLU A 36 4.64 0.25 -0.43
C GLU A 36 3.67 0.43 0.73
N PRO A 37 4.11 0.27 1.99
CA PRO A 37 3.34 0.76 3.11
C PRO A 37 3.23 2.27 3.02
N GLU A 38 2.04 2.79 3.29
CA GLU A 38 1.76 4.22 3.20
C GLU A 38 1.17 4.75 4.51
N LEU A 39 1.55 5.98 4.85
CA LEU A 39 0.99 6.76 5.93
C LEU A 39 0.37 8.04 5.34
N ASN A 40 -0.89 8.30 5.64
CA ASN A 40 -1.53 9.58 5.34
C ASN A 40 -1.66 10.40 6.62
N LEU A 41 -1.11 11.61 6.62
CA LEU A 41 -1.19 12.56 7.72
C LEU A 41 -1.98 13.79 7.28
N VAL A 42 -3.06 14.11 7.98
CA VAL A 42 -3.83 15.34 7.79
C VAL A 42 -3.22 16.44 8.66
N LEU A 43 -2.70 17.48 8.01
CA LEU A 43 -2.14 18.66 8.70
C LEU A 43 -3.18 19.77 8.89
N ARG A 44 -4.16 19.85 7.99
CA ARG A 44 -5.24 20.84 8.03
C ARG A 44 -6.47 20.31 7.29
N GLY A 45 -7.65 20.75 7.69
CA GLY A 45 -8.91 20.36 7.08
C GLY A 45 -9.36 18.96 7.50
N THR A 46 -10.19 18.35 6.66
CA THR A 46 -10.75 17.02 6.88
C THR A 46 -10.70 16.17 5.63
N ALA A 47 -10.64 14.85 5.81
CA ALA A 47 -10.64 13.88 4.73
C ALA A 47 -11.56 12.70 5.08
N LEU A 48 -12.39 12.29 4.13
CA LEU A 48 -13.11 11.01 4.17
C LEU A 48 -12.31 9.98 3.38
N LEU A 49 -11.86 8.92 4.03
CA LEU A 49 -11.03 7.88 3.44
C LEU A 49 -11.74 6.53 3.50
N ALA A 50 -11.77 5.82 2.38
CA ALA A 50 -12.14 4.40 2.34
C ALA A 50 -10.88 3.55 2.43
N VAL A 51 -10.86 2.55 3.33
CA VAL A 51 -9.75 1.61 3.49
C VAL A 51 -10.31 0.21 3.69
N GLY A 52 -10.05 -0.68 2.76
CA GLY A 52 -10.71 -1.99 2.79
C GLY A 52 -12.24 -1.84 2.84
N ASP A 53 -12.88 -2.50 3.81
CA ASP A 53 -14.32 -2.40 4.06
C ASP A 53 -14.70 -1.19 4.97
N GLY A 54 -13.71 -0.42 5.46
CA GLY A 54 -13.91 0.66 6.43
C GLY A 54 -13.98 2.05 5.79
N ILE A 55 -14.66 2.97 6.49
CA ILE A 55 -14.69 4.40 6.19
C ILE A 55 -14.13 5.15 7.39
N PHE A 56 -13.21 6.07 7.16
CA PHE A 56 -12.52 6.84 8.19
C PHE A 56 -12.72 8.33 7.94
N HIS A 57 -13.15 9.04 8.98
CA HIS A 57 -13.20 10.49 9.01
C HIS A 57 -11.93 10.97 9.70
N ALA A 58 -11.02 11.56 8.93
CA ALA A 58 -9.77 12.10 9.44
C ALA A 58 -9.83 13.63 9.47
N ALA A 59 -9.27 14.22 10.51
CA ALA A 59 -9.13 15.66 10.70
C ALA A 59 -7.67 16.00 11.00
N ALA A 60 -7.34 17.28 11.11
CA ALA A 60 -6.00 17.74 11.46
C ALA A 60 -5.44 16.99 12.69
N GLY A 61 -4.23 16.45 12.56
CA GLY A 61 -3.57 15.61 13.56
C GLY A 61 -3.84 14.11 13.39
N ASP A 62 -4.79 13.70 12.54
CA ASP A 62 -5.03 12.27 12.33
C ASP A 62 -4.06 11.69 11.30
N CYS A 63 -3.42 10.58 11.69
CA CYS A 63 -2.61 9.72 10.83
C CYS A 63 -3.37 8.45 10.49
N LEU A 64 -3.40 8.07 9.24
CA LEU A 64 -3.98 6.82 8.78
C LEU A 64 -2.93 5.99 8.04
N PHE A 65 -2.71 4.78 8.53
CA PHE A 65 -1.72 3.85 7.99
C PHE A 65 -2.36 2.81 7.08
N PHE A 66 -1.71 2.50 5.96
CA PHE A 66 -2.12 1.46 5.01
C PHE A 66 -1.05 0.40 4.87
N ALA A 67 -1.44 -0.85 5.11
CA ALA A 67 -0.55 -1.98 4.89
C ALA A 67 -0.35 -2.28 3.39
N PRO A 68 0.78 -2.87 2.99
CA PRO A 68 0.98 -3.36 1.63
C PRO A 68 -0.20 -4.20 1.15
N GLY A 69 -0.69 -3.91 -0.05
CA GLY A 69 -1.84 -4.61 -0.64
C GLY A 69 -3.20 -4.23 -0.07
N GLN A 70 -3.27 -3.33 0.90
CA GLN A 70 -4.53 -2.81 1.41
C GLN A 70 -5.06 -1.72 0.49
N ASP A 71 -6.28 -1.89 0.00
CA ASP A 71 -6.89 -0.92 -0.89
C ASP A 71 -7.43 0.28 -0.11
N HIS A 72 -7.22 1.46 -0.67
CA HIS A 72 -7.63 2.72 -0.08
C HIS A 72 -8.01 3.76 -1.14
N GLN A 73 -8.74 4.79 -0.71
CA GLN A 73 -9.18 5.90 -1.55
C GLN A 73 -9.50 7.12 -0.69
N LEU A 74 -9.04 8.30 -1.10
CA LEU A 74 -9.58 9.57 -0.63
C LEU A 74 -10.92 9.83 -1.33
N LEU A 75 -12.02 9.86 -0.58
CA LEU A 75 -13.38 10.04 -1.09
C LEU A 75 -13.76 11.52 -1.16
N GLU A 76 -13.63 12.22 -0.04
CA GLU A 76 -14.06 13.60 0.12
C GLU A 76 -12.99 14.40 0.89
N PRO A 77 -12.24 15.27 0.22
CA PRO A 77 -11.37 16.24 0.87
C PRO A 77 -12.16 17.51 1.22
N SER A 78 -11.89 18.15 2.36
CA SER A 78 -12.33 19.53 2.57
C SER A 78 -11.57 20.49 1.64
N PRO A 79 -12.14 21.67 1.31
CA PRO A 79 -11.49 22.63 0.42
C PRO A 79 -10.10 23.11 0.89
N ASP A 80 -9.86 23.07 2.19
CA ASP A 80 -8.62 23.49 2.84
C ASP A 80 -7.72 22.30 3.24
N LEU A 81 -8.00 21.09 2.74
CA LEU A 81 -7.23 19.90 3.08
C LEU A 81 -5.75 20.08 2.76
N GLU A 82 -4.92 19.92 3.78
CA GLU A 82 -3.49 19.67 3.64
C GLU A 82 -3.17 18.29 4.17
N LEU A 83 -2.87 17.37 3.27
CA LEU A 83 -2.57 15.97 3.56
C LEU A 83 -1.23 15.60 2.95
N PHE A 84 -0.38 14.93 3.71
CA PHE A 84 0.82 14.29 3.21
C PHE A 84 0.64 12.78 3.16
N ALA A 85 0.94 12.20 1.99
CA ALA A 85 1.14 10.78 1.82
C ALA A 85 2.63 10.46 1.93
N ILE A 86 3.00 9.57 2.84
CA ILE A 86 4.39 9.14 3.07
C ILE A 86 4.45 7.66 2.75
N ALA A 87 5.35 7.25 1.86
CA ALA A 87 5.57 5.85 1.56
C ALA A 87 7.04 5.46 1.76
N LEU A 88 7.23 4.22 2.19
CA LEU A 88 8.52 3.58 2.28
C LEU A 88 8.58 2.38 1.34
N SER A 89 9.76 2.05 0.84
CA SER A 89 9.94 0.74 0.22
C SER A 89 9.73 -0.36 1.29
N PRO A 90 9.20 -1.53 0.92
CA PRO A 90 8.90 -2.59 1.88
C PRO A 90 10.10 -3.04 2.73
N GLU A 91 11.32 -2.86 2.21
CA GLU A 91 12.56 -3.22 2.91
C GLU A 91 12.94 -2.27 4.04
N LEU A 92 12.41 -1.03 4.01
CA LEU A 92 12.65 -0.01 5.04
C LEU A 92 11.60 -0.02 6.14
N ALA A 93 10.40 -0.47 5.81
CA ALA A 93 9.32 -0.53 6.80
C ALA A 93 9.62 -1.64 7.81
N SER A 94 9.90 -1.30 9.04
CA SER A 94 9.90 -2.29 10.11
C SER A 94 8.51 -2.89 10.26
N HIS A 95 8.45 -4.19 10.57
CA HIS A 95 7.28 -5.05 10.47
C HIS A 95 6.10 -4.76 11.42
N SER A 96 5.97 -3.56 11.93
CA SER A 96 4.85 -3.13 12.79
C SER A 96 3.73 -2.47 11.98
N LEU A 97 3.24 -3.18 10.98
CA LEU A 97 2.30 -2.64 9.98
C LEU A 97 0.86 -2.82 10.42
N ALA A 98 0.30 -1.85 11.07
CA ALA A 98 -1.11 -1.85 11.44
C ALA A 98 -1.89 -0.81 10.65
N CYS A 99 -2.98 -1.22 10.01
CA CYS A 99 -4.00 -0.26 9.62
C CYS A 99 -4.64 0.29 10.89
N ALA A 100 -4.31 1.52 11.25
CA ALA A 100 -4.90 2.20 12.38
C ALA A 100 -4.91 3.70 12.15
N MET A 101 -5.97 4.35 12.59
CA MET A 101 -5.98 5.79 12.73
C MET A 101 -5.41 6.14 14.11
N ARG A 102 -4.41 7.01 14.12
CA ARG A 102 -3.80 7.57 15.32
C ARG A 102 -3.95 9.08 15.28
N ARG A 103 -4.10 9.70 16.42
CA ARG A 103 -4.05 11.15 16.55
C ARG A 103 -2.71 11.57 17.14
N ILE A 104 -2.10 12.57 16.51
CA ILE A 104 -0.89 13.25 16.97
C ILE A 104 -1.35 14.50 17.72
N ASP A 105 -0.70 14.83 18.83
CA ASP A 105 -1.00 16.06 19.55
C ASP A 105 -0.43 17.30 18.84
N GLU A 106 -0.90 18.49 19.20
CA GLU A 106 -0.57 19.75 18.53
C GLU A 106 0.95 20.06 18.50
N PRO A 107 1.74 19.89 19.57
CA PRO A 107 3.17 20.15 19.52
C PRO A 107 3.89 19.25 18.53
N GLU A 108 3.61 17.95 18.55
CA GLU A 108 4.19 16.96 17.65
C GLU A 108 3.73 17.19 16.20
N LEU A 109 2.48 17.57 15.99
CA LEU A 109 1.92 17.87 14.68
C LEU A 109 2.63 19.05 14.01
N THR A 110 2.87 20.13 14.75
CA THR A 110 3.56 21.32 14.25
C THR A 110 5.01 21.01 13.85
N GLU A 111 5.72 20.23 14.66
CA GLU A 111 7.09 19.80 14.36
C GLU A 111 7.10 18.88 13.13
N THR A 112 6.20 17.90 13.07
CA THR A 112 6.05 16.97 11.96
C THR A 112 5.70 17.70 10.66
N ALA A 113 4.79 18.66 10.70
CA ALA A 113 4.42 19.47 9.54
C ALA A 113 5.63 20.26 8.99
N THR A 114 6.41 20.86 9.88
CA THR A 114 7.62 21.60 9.52
C THR A 114 8.64 20.69 8.84
N ARG A 115 8.89 19.51 9.42
CA ARG A 115 9.79 18.49 8.84
C ARG A 115 9.31 18.03 7.46
N LEU A 116 8.02 17.71 7.29
CA LEU A 116 7.46 17.23 6.02
C LEU A 116 7.56 18.28 4.91
N ARG A 117 7.34 19.55 5.23
CA ARG A 117 7.49 20.64 4.26
C ARG A 117 8.96 20.81 3.83
N ALA A 118 9.89 20.70 4.76
CA ALA A 118 11.33 20.77 4.47
C ALA A 118 11.83 19.55 3.66
N ILE A 119 11.30 18.35 3.92
CA ILE A 119 11.70 17.11 3.21
C ILE A 119 11.48 17.20 1.70
N ASN A 120 10.43 17.88 1.25
CA ASN A 120 10.17 18.06 -0.18
C ASN A 120 11.23 18.88 -0.91
N GLU A 121 12.01 19.66 -0.18
CA GLU A 121 13.12 20.46 -0.71
C GLU A 121 14.45 19.70 -0.75
N LEU A 122 14.53 18.53 -0.10
CA LEU A 122 15.75 17.72 -0.07
C LEU A 122 15.99 17.01 -1.40
N GLN A 123 17.15 17.25 -1.99
CA GLN A 123 17.62 16.60 -3.23
C GLN A 123 18.19 15.20 -2.95
N ASP A 124 18.89 15.02 -1.84
CA ASP A 124 19.56 13.77 -1.49
C ASP A 124 18.57 12.70 -1.01
N ALA A 125 18.55 11.54 -1.72
CA ALA A 125 17.70 10.41 -1.43
C ALA A 125 17.95 9.84 -0.02
N ALA A 126 19.19 9.76 0.42
CA ALA A 126 19.54 9.25 1.73
C ALA A 126 19.13 10.20 2.86
N ALA A 127 19.16 11.52 2.63
CA ALA A 127 18.65 12.49 3.58
C ALA A 127 17.14 12.37 3.75
N VAL A 128 16.40 12.19 2.66
CA VAL A 128 14.95 11.96 2.70
C VAL A 128 14.62 10.67 3.45
N GLU A 129 15.33 9.58 3.18
CA GLU A 129 15.16 8.31 3.87
C GLU A 129 15.39 8.45 5.38
N ARG A 130 16.52 9.05 5.79
CA ARG A 130 16.84 9.32 7.21
C ARG A 130 15.78 10.17 7.93
N ALA A 131 15.11 11.05 7.20
CA ALA A 131 14.07 11.90 7.77
C ALA A 131 12.70 11.20 7.84
N LEU A 132 12.32 10.42 6.81
CA LEU A 132 11.00 9.81 6.71
C LEU A 132 10.87 8.49 7.48
N VAL A 133 11.91 7.66 7.55
CA VAL A 133 11.83 6.36 8.23
C VAL A 133 11.45 6.51 9.70
N PRO A 134 12.15 7.33 10.52
CA PRO A 134 11.77 7.53 11.92
C PRO A 134 10.38 8.13 12.09
N LEU A 135 10.00 9.07 11.23
CA LEU A 135 8.67 9.68 11.25
C LEU A 135 7.57 8.64 10.99
N PHE A 136 7.77 7.80 9.99
CA PHE A 136 6.84 6.74 9.63
C PHE A 136 6.71 5.71 10.78
N GLU A 137 7.82 5.28 11.36
CA GLU A 137 7.83 4.31 12.45
C GLU A 137 7.18 4.85 13.73
N ALA A 138 7.42 6.11 14.07
CA ALA A 138 6.80 6.76 15.22
C ALA A 138 5.28 6.82 15.12
N GLN A 139 4.75 6.97 13.89
CA GLN A 139 3.32 7.10 13.64
C GLN A 139 2.65 5.75 13.34
N ALA A 140 3.39 4.75 12.88
CA ALA A 140 2.90 3.39 12.69
C ALA A 140 2.65 2.74 14.06
N SER A 141 1.47 2.97 14.62
CA SER A 141 1.12 2.40 15.93
C SER A 141 0.59 0.97 15.78
N PRO A 142 1.25 -0.02 16.36
CA PRO A 142 0.85 -1.41 16.22
C PRO A 142 -0.25 -1.74 17.22
N ARG A 143 -1.50 -1.68 16.83
CA ARG A 143 -2.61 -2.29 17.58
C ARG A 143 -3.21 -3.50 16.86
N LEU A 144 -2.49 -4.07 15.91
CA LEU A 144 -2.88 -5.36 15.35
C LEU A 144 -2.86 -6.42 16.44
N ARG A 145 -3.85 -7.30 16.41
CA ARG A 145 -3.75 -8.55 17.19
C ARG A 145 -2.47 -9.27 16.83
N HIS A 146 -1.88 -9.92 17.80
CA HIS A 146 -0.66 -10.71 17.60
C HIS A 146 -0.80 -11.67 16.40
N SER A 147 -1.95 -12.35 16.28
CA SER A 147 -2.22 -13.28 15.19
C SER A 147 -2.24 -12.59 13.80
N THR A 148 -2.84 -11.41 13.69
CA THR A 148 -2.85 -10.64 12.44
C THR A 148 -1.46 -10.15 12.09
N ARG A 149 -0.73 -9.60 13.05
CA ARG A 149 0.62 -9.07 12.87
C ARG A 149 1.60 -10.15 12.39
N VAL A 150 1.72 -11.25 13.13
CA VAL A 150 2.64 -12.35 12.77
C VAL A 150 2.28 -12.94 11.41
N SER A 151 1.00 -13.10 11.12
CA SER A 151 0.57 -13.63 9.82
C SER A 151 0.79 -12.65 8.67
N LEU A 152 0.64 -11.35 8.91
CA LEU A 152 0.93 -10.32 7.91
C LEU A 152 2.42 -10.26 7.59
N GLU A 153 3.28 -10.26 8.62
CA GLU A 153 4.74 -10.31 8.48
C GLU A 153 5.18 -11.51 7.62
N LEU A 154 4.65 -12.70 7.94
CA LEU A 154 4.96 -13.91 7.17
C LEU A 154 4.45 -13.83 5.72
N LEU A 155 3.25 -13.29 5.50
CA LEU A 155 2.68 -13.11 4.16
C LEU A 155 3.47 -12.14 3.30
N LEU A 156 4.02 -11.08 3.89
CA LEU A 156 4.84 -10.11 3.18
C LEU A 156 6.19 -10.69 2.75
N LEU A 157 6.75 -11.58 3.59
CA LEU A 157 7.98 -12.31 3.28
C LEU A 157 7.74 -13.44 2.28
N GLU A 158 6.65 -14.18 2.45
CA GLU A 158 6.34 -15.39 1.69
C GLU A 158 4.84 -15.42 1.35
N PRO A 159 4.40 -14.80 0.23
CA PRO A 159 2.98 -14.78 -0.17
C PRO A 159 2.40 -16.17 -0.47
N SER A 160 3.26 -17.18 -0.64
CA SER A 160 2.88 -18.57 -0.89
C SER A 160 2.45 -19.32 0.35
N VAL A 161 2.82 -18.85 1.54
CA VAL A 161 2.58 -19.55 2.81
C VAL A 161 1.11 -19.97 2.95
N SER A 162 0.88 -21.23 3.36
CA SER A 162 -0.49 -21.76 3.48
C SER A 162 -1.24 -21.12 4.66
N GLY A 163 -2.56 -20.99 4.52
CA GLY A 163 -3.40 -20.49 5.61
C GLY A 163 -3.33 -21.36 6.87
N ALA A 164 -3.09 -22.67 6.72
CA ALA A 164 -2.89 -23.59 7.85
C ALA A 164 -1.60 -23.28 8.61
N LEU A 165 -0.49 -23.06 7.90
CA LEU A 165 0.80 -22.71 8.49
C LEU A 165 0.74 -21.34 9.18
N LEU A 166 0.11 -20.34 8.57
CA LEU A 166 -0.10 -19.05 9.19
C LEU A 166 -0.93 -19.15 10.48
N ALA A 167 -2.03 -19.87 10.42
CA ALA A 167 -2.88 -20.07 11.61
C ALA A 167 -2.12 -20.79 12.74
N SER A 168 -1.30 -21.79 12.40
CA SER A 168 -0.43 -22.48 13.35
C SER A 168 0.59 -21.55 13.98
N HIS A 169 1.31 -20.75 13.18
CA HIS A 169 2.26 -19.74 13.69
C HIS A 169 1.59 -18.68 14.58
N ALA A 170 0.40 -18.25 14.18
CA ALA A 170 -0.39 -17.28 14.91
C ALA A 170 -1.14 -17.88 16.12
N ARG A 171 -0.99 -19.17 16.39
CA ARG A 171 -1.67 -19.91 17.47
C ARG A 171 -3.18 -19.69 17.46
N THR A 172 -3.80 -19.79 16.29
CA THR A 172 -5.23 -19.56 16.07
C THR A 172 -5.78 -20.53 15.02
N SER A 173 -7.10 -20.59 14.83
CA SER A 173 -7.70 -21.33 13.72
C SER A 173 -7.69 -20.50 12.44
N GLN A 174 -7.76 -21.17 11.27
CA GLN A 174 -7.84 -20.44 9.99
C GLN A 174 -9.09 -19.55 9.90
N SER A 175 -10.20 -19.98 10.49
CA SER A 175 -11.45 -19.21 10.51
C SER A 175 -11.33 -17.97 11.39
N GLU A 176 -10.67 -18.07 12.54
CA GLU A 176 -10.38 -16.92 13.41
C GLU A 176 -9.38 -15.98 12.77
N LEU A 177 -8.32 -16.50 12.17
CA LEU A 177 -7.34 -15.70 11.45
C LEU A 177 -8.02 -14.86 10.35
N SER A 178 -8.91 -15.47 9.56
CA SER A 178 -9.67 -14.75 8.53
C SER A 178 -10.56 -13.63 9.11
N ARG A 179 -11.20 -13.88 10.27
CA ARG A 179 -11.99 -12.86 10.98
C ARG A 179 -11.10 -11.74 11.53
N HIS A 180 -9.93 -12.08 12.07
CA HIS A 180 -8.97 -11.11 12.57
C HIS A 180 -8.47 -10.21 11.45
N PHE A 181 -8.07 -10.76 10.31
CA PHE A 181 -7.65 -9.99 9.14
C PHE A 181 -8.73 -9.00 8.69
N ARG A 182 -9.97 -9.47 8.56
CA ARG A 182 -11.08 -8.59 8.15
C ARG A 182 -11.33 -7.47 9.16
N ARG A 183 -11.24 -7.77 10.45
CA ARG A 183 -11.48 -6.79 11.52
C ARG A 183 -10.33 -5.78 11.66
N ASP A 184 -9.08 -6.23 11.52
CA ASP A 184 -7.90 -5.41 11.79
C ASP A 184 -7.42 -4.64 10.54
N LEU A 185 -7.62 -5.23 9.34
CA LEU A 185 -7.15 -4.67 8.07
C LEU A 185 -8.28 -4.30 7.10
N GLY A 186 -9.54 -4.60 7.43
CA GLY A 186 -10.68 -4.38 6.54
C GLY A 186 -10.66 -5.22 5.26
N VAL A 187 -9.74 -6.21 5.15
CA VAL A 187 -9.58 -7.06 3.99
C VAL A 187 -9.51 -8.53 4.40
N ARG A 188 -10.08 -9.42 3.58
CA ARG A 188 -10.01 -10.86 3.85
C ARG A 188 -8.60 -11.38 3.57
N PHE A 189 -8.14 -12.30 4.41
CA PHE A 189 -6.83 -12.95 4.25
C PHE A 189 -6.56 -13.46 2.82
N VAL A 190 -7.51 -14.20 2.24
CA VAL A 190 -7.35 -14.76 0.87
C VAL A 190 -7.26 -13.67 -0.20
N GLU A 191 -7.88 -12.55 0.02
CA GLU A 191 -7.85 -11.40 -0.88
C GLU A 191 -6.51 -10.66 -0.79
N LEU A 192 -6.04 -10.36 0.41
CA LEU A 192 -4.73 -9.75 0.62
C LEU A 192 -3.62 -10.63 0.02
N ARG A 193 -3.64 -11.95 0.29
CA ARG A 193 -2.68 -12.89 -0.30
C ARG A 193 -2.71 -12.88 -1.83
N ALA A 194 -3.90 -12.85 -2.42
CA ALA A 194 -4.03 -12.78 -3.88
C ALA A 194 -3.42 -11.49 -4.45
N ARG A 195 -3.61 -10.36 -3.78
CA ARG A 195 -3.01 -9.07 -4.16
C ARG A 195 -1.48 -9.09 -4.04
N LEU A 196 -0.94 -9.64 -2.95
CA LEU A 196 0.51 -9.78 -2.76
C LEU A 196 1.14 -10.64 -3.87
N ARG A 197 0.51 -11.77 -4.22
CA ARG A 197 0.94 -12.59 -5.36
C ARG A 197 0.84 -11.87 -6.70
N LEU A 198 -0.19 -11.06 -6.92
CA LEU A 198 -0.30 -10.24 -8.14
C LEU A 198 0.81 -9.20 -8.22
N MET A 199 1.17 -8.57 -7.11
CA MET A 199 2.28 -7.62 -7.07
C MET A 199 3.62 -8.32 -7.36
N ALA A 200 3.84 -9.51 -6.80
CA ALA A 200 5.00 -10.34 -7.12
C ALA A 200 5.03 -10.73 -8.61
N PHE A 201 3.89 -11.15 -9.17
CA PHE A 201 3.75 -11.45 -10.60
C PHE A 201 4.13 -10.25 -11.48
N ILE A 202 3.64 -9.06 -11.16
CA ILE A 202 3.95 -7.84 -11.92
C ILE A 202 5.44 -7.52 -11.84
N ALA A 203 6.05 -7.62 -10.66
CA ALA A 203 7.47 -7.41 -10.47
C ALA A 203 8.34 -8.42 -11.27
N GLU A 204 7.94 -9.68 -11.33
CA GLU A 204 8.60 -10.71 -12.12
C GLU A 204 8.54 -10.43 -13.64
N VAL A 205 7.39 -9.95 -14.14
CA VAL A 205 7.25 -9.55 -15.55
C VAL A 205 8.09 -8.29 -15.83
N ASP A 206 8.11 -7.32 -14.93
CA ASP A 206 8.93 -6.11 -15.03
C ASP A 206 10.44 -6.44 -15.03
N ALA A 207 10.84 -7.53 -14.35
CA ALA A 207 12.19 -8.09 -14.38
C ALA A 207 12.50 -8.89 -15.67
N GLY A 208 11.57 -8.91 -16.65
CA GLY A 208 11.77 -9.53 -17.96
C GLY A 208 11.36 -11.00 -18.05
N ARG A 209 10.73 -11.58 -17.05
CA ARG A 209 10.20 -12.94 -17.13
C ARG A 209 8.95 -13.02 -18.02
N SER A 210 8.78 -14.14 -18.72
CA SER A 210 7.54 -14.39 -19.44
C SER A 210 6.35 -14.49 -18.49
N LEU A 211 5.13 -14.21 -18.98
CA LEU A 211 3.91 -14.27 -18.17
C LEU A 211 3.72 -15.63 -17.46
N THR A 212 4.12 -16.72 -18.13
CA THR A 212 4.02 -18.07 -17.53
C THR A 212 5.06 -18.25 -16.43
N GLN A 213 6.33 -17.87 -16.67
CA GLN A 213 7.38 -17.95 -15.65
C GLN A 213 7.09 -17.07 -14.45
N ALA A 214 6.63 -15.84 -14.70
CA ALA A 214 6.24 -14.89 -13.66
C ALA A 214 5.06 -15.43 -12.81
N ALA A 215 4.07 -16.08 -13.44
CA ALA A 215 2.95 -16.67 -12.70
C ALA A 215 3.42 -17.80 -11.76
N ILE A 216 4.33 -18.64 -12.21
CA ILE A 216 4.91 -19.69 -11.36
C ILE A 216 5.80 -19.08 -10.28
N GLY A 217 6.65 -18.10 -10.62
CA GLY A 217 7.51 -17.39 -9.66
C GLY A 217 6.71 -16.64 -8.57
N ALA A 218 5.53 -16.14 -8.91
CA ALA A 218 4.59 -15.53 -7.97
C ALA A 218 3.67 -16.54 -7.25
N ASP A 219 4.02 -17.81 -7.32
CA ASP A 219 3.32 -18.92 -6.66
C ASP A 219 1.84 -19.08 -7.06
N PHE A 220 1.50 -18.76 -8.29
CA PHE A 220 0.27 -19.25 -8.90
C PHE A 220 0.51 -20.66 -9.45
N GLY A 221 -0.34 -21.60 -9.11
CA GLY A 221 -0.20 -22.99 -9.58
C GLY A 221 -0.25 -23.16 -11.11
N SER A 222 -0.73 -22.12 -11.84
CA SER A 222 -0.69 -22.04 -13.29
C SER A 222 -0.92 -20.61 -13.77
N TYR A 223 -0.52 -20.30 -15.00
CA TYR A 223 -0.85 -19.02 -15.64
C TYR A 223 -2.36 -18.80 -15.75
N ALA A 224 -3.14 -19.85 -15.98
CA ALA A 224 -4.60 -19.74 -16.04
C ALA A 224 -5.21 -19.29 -14.68
N GLN A 225 -4.65 -19.75 -13.58
CA GLN A 225 -5.06 -19.27 -12.24
C GLN A 225 -4.65 -17.81 -12.04
N CYS A 226 -3.42 -17.44 -12.35
CA CYS A 226 -2.96 -16.06 -12.31
C CYS A 226 -3.86 -15.16 -13.15
N HIS A 227 -4.14 -15.53 -14.39
CA HIS A 227 -4.99 -14.77 -15.31
C HIS A 227 -6.39 -14.52 -14.73
N ARG A 228 -7.02 -15.51 -14.11
CA ARG A 228 -8.35 -15.32 -13.47
C ARG A 228 -8.29 -14.33 -12.30
N VAL A 229 -7.28 -14.47 -11.44
CA VAL A 229 -7.08 -13.57 -10.30
C VAL A 229 -6.78 -12.17 -10.78
N PHE A 230 -5.90 -12.03 -11.78
CA PHE A 230 -5.52 -10.76 -12.40
C PHE A 230 -6.74 -10.03 -12.98
N ARG A 231 -7.53 -10.71 -13.83
CA ARG A 231 -8.75 -10.10 -14.39
C ARG A 231 -9.76 -9.69 -13.33
N ARG A 232 -9.89 -10.49 -12.27
CA ARG A 232 -10.79 -10.14 -11.16
C ARG A 232 -10.32 -8.91 -10.40
N ALA A 233 -9.02 -8.76 -10.20
CA ALA A 233 -8.43 -7.66 -9.43
C ALA A 233 -8.28 -6.37 -10.25
N LEU A 234 -7.93 -6.48 -11.54
CA LEU A 234 -7.55 -5.34 -12.38
C LEU A 234 -8.51 -5.07 -13.55
N GLY A 235 -9.53 -5.90 -13.74
CA GLY A 235 -10.54 -5.73 -14.78
C GLY A 235 -10.07 -6.02 -16.22
N CYS A 236 -8.77 -6.24 -16.44
CA CYS A 236 -8.16 -6.52 -17.75
C CYS A 236 -7.30 -7.79 -17.69
N SER A 237 -6.89 -8.33 -18.86
CA SER A 237 -5.95 -9.44 -18.89
C SER A 237 -4.52 -8.96 -18.62
N PRO A 238 -3.60 -9.86 -18.16
CA PRO A 238 -2.18 -9.51 -18.02
C PRO A 238 -1.57 -8.95 -19.30
N GLN A 239 -1.87 -9.55 -20.46
CA GLN A 239 -1.38 -9.06 -21.74
C GLN A 239 -1.82 -7.62 -22.02
N GLN A 240 -3.12 -7.34 -21.88
CA GLN A 240 -3.66 -5.98 -22.07
C GLN A 240 -3.00 -4.96 -21.14
N TYR A 241 -2.81 -5.34 -19.86
CA TYR A 241 -2.17 -4.48 -18.86
C TYR A 241 -0.73 -4.10 -19.26
N PHE A 242 0.11 -5.08 -19.60
CA PHE A 242 1.51 -4.82 -19.94
C PHE A 242 1.67 -4.16 -21.31
N GLU A 243 0.79 -4.43 -22.28
CA GLU A 243 0.76 -3.72 -23.57
C GLU A 243 0.41 -2.25 -23.39
N GLN A 244 -0.62 -1.95 -22.59
CA GLN A 244 -1.00 -0.56 -22.30
C GLN A 244 0.14 0.18 -21.59
N ARG A 245 0.72 -0.43 -20.56
CA ARG A 245 1.82 0.16 -19.79
C ARG A 245 3.05 0.43 -20.67
N ARG A 246 3.36 -0.45 -21.61
CA ARG A 246 4.46 -0.25 -22.58
C ARG A 246 4.19 0.96 -23.48
N ARG A 247 2.98 1.09 -24.01
CA ARG A 247 2.58 2.25 -24.82
C ARG A 247 2.68 3.56 -24.04
N GLU A 248 2.30 3.58 -22.76
CA GLU A 248 2.40 4.76 -21.90
C GLU A 248 3.87 5.16 -21.67
N ILE A 249 4.75 4.20 -21.46
CA ILE A 249 6.20 4.43 -21.31
C ILE A 249 6.79 4.97 -22.63
N ASP A 250 6.47 4.35 -23.76
CA ASP A 250 6.96 4.76 -25.08
C ASP A 250 6.49 6.19 -25.42
N ALA A 251 5.23 6.51 -25.12
CA ALA A 251 4.69 7.86 -25.29
C ALA A 251 5.38 8.90 -24.40
N ALA A 252 5.67 8.55 -23.14
CA ALA A 252 6.36 9.44 -22.21
C ALA A 252 7.85 9.65 -22.60
N VAL A 253 8.49 8.67 -23.21
CA VAL A 253 9.87 8.78 -23.74
C VAL A 253 9.87 9.66 -25.01
N ALA A 254 8.88 9.50 -25.88
CA ALA A 254 8.77 10.28 -27.14
C ALA A 254 8.42 11.77 -26.91
N ALA A 255 7.86 12.10 -25.73
CA ALA A 255 7.48 13.45 -25.36
C ALA A 255 8.60 14.27 -24.68
N ARG A 256 9.78 13.70 -24.51
CA ARG A 256 10.99 14.32 -23.94
C ARG A 256 11.96 14.74 -25.03
#